data_6105d13a9d6a34a9e2aa2264e8195680
#
_entry.id   6105d13a9d6a34a9e2aa2264e8195680
#
_cell.length_a   1.000
_cell.length_b   1.000
_cell.length_c   1.000
_cell.angle_alpha   90.00
_cell.angle_beta   90.00
_cell.angle_gamma   90.00
#
_symmetry.space_group_name_H-M   'P 1'
#
loop_
_entity.id
_entity.type
_entity.pdbx_description
1 polymer ?
#
loop_
_entity_poly.entity_id
_entity_poly.type
_entity_poly.pdbx_seq_one_letter_code
_entity_poly.pdbx_strand_id
1 'polypeptide(L)'
;MMIASEFIHGSTARGLVGGFRALGWDVAEVDLLHFVVRGRGRLARGAARLLWKNSVAEYNAEILRVAELNQIELLLTIKGVNIARSTVEHLRANGTRVVVFYPDVLFDHAGVDEAVLAATDLIVTSKSYHAPYLDKLVGPARHAFVHHGYCPSAHSRRHAPGAIPYRWDIGFIGNASPHKAAHLEAVARAFPDQRFVVVGNGWTDLASGTPLAPVVLGAPLTGDYFARAIEETRINLAIHHGEVGPDKWQDLTSTRTFEIPAAGGFMLHVDNDEVRALYEPGREIDVFIGEEQLIERIGHYLMNEAERATIAEAGHARCVPAYSLETRAGEIARLLMERGLLDTVG
;
A
#
# COMPACT_ATOMS: atom_id res chain seq x y z
N MET A 1 -7.25 -4.91 -21.36
CA MET A 1 -7.83 -4.75 -20.01
C MET A 1 -8.02 -3.29 -19.63
N MET A 2 -8.74 -3.02 -18.54
CA MET A 2 -8.89 -1.67 -17.98
C MET A 2 -8.55 -1.69 -16.48
N ILE A 3 -7.88 -0.63 -15.99
CA ILE A 3 -7.74 -0.38 -14.55
C ILE A 3 -8.50 0.92 -14.22
N ALA A 4 -9.45 0.82 -13.27
CA ALA A 4 -10.25 1.95 -12.78
C ALA A 4 -9.93 2.19 -11.30
N SER A 5 -9.33 3.33 -10.96
CA SER A 5 -8.86 3.66 -9.63
C SER A 5 -8.43 5.12 -9.50
N GLU A 6 -7.81 5.48 -8.37
CA GLU A 6 -7.05 6.72 -8.20
C GLU A 6 -5.59 6.50 -8.63
N PHE A 7 -5.12 7.32 -9.59
CA PHE A 7 -3.76 7.20 -10.15
C PHE A 7 -2.80 8.25 -9.58
N ILE A 8 -2.58 8.20 -8.27
CA ILE A 8 -1.53 9.00 -7.63
C ILE A 8 -0.16 8.40 -7.96
N HIS A 9 0.88 9.23 -8.13
CA HIS A 9 2.24 8.77 -8.37
C HIS A 9 2.73 7.87 -7.21
N GLY A 10 3.20 6.66 -7.54
CA GLY A 10 3.59 5.64 -6.58
C GLY A 10 2.43 4.81 -6.01
N SER A 11 1.18 5.03 -6.45
CA SER A 11 0.05 4.22 -6.00
C SER A 11 0.11 2.78 -6.52
N THR A 12 -0.60 1.88 -5.85
CA THR A 12 -0.80 0.50 -6.27
C THR A 12 -1.32 0.41 -7.71
N ALA A 13 -2.29 1.26 -8.07
CA ALA A 13 -2.84 1.32 -9.42
C ALA A 13 -1.77 1.63 -10.46
N ARG A 14 -0.90 2.64 -10.21
CA ARG A 14 0.21 2.98 -11.14
C ARG A 14 1.20 1.84 -11.29
N GLY A 15 1.57 1.18 -10.20
CA GLY A 15 2.48 0.04 -10.24
C GLY A 15 1.90 -1.14 -11.02
N LEU A 16 0.62 -1.47 -10.82
CA LEU A 16 -0.05 -2.54 -11.56
C LEU A 16 -0.23 -2.21 -13.05
N VAL A 17 -0.55 -0.95 -13.41
CA VAL A 17 -0.56 -0.52 -14.83
C VAL A 17 0.81 -0.78 -15.48
N GLY A 18 1.91 -0.36 -14.82
CA GLY A 18 3.26 -0.63 -15.29
C GLY A 18 3.53 -2.11 -15.49
N GLY A 19 3.13 -2.93 -14.50
CA GLY A 19 3.32 -4.37 -14.54
C GLY A 19 2.54 -5.06 -15.66
N PHE A 20 1.26 -4.76 -15.83
CA PHE A 20 0.48 -5.36 -16.92
C PHE A 20 0.98 -4.91 -18.30
N ARG A 21 1.40 -3.64 -18.45
CA ARG A 21 2.03 -3.18 -19.71
C ARG A 21 3.36 -3.87 -19.98
N ALA A 22 4.17 -4.11 -18.96
CA ALA A 22 5.41 -4.88 -19.10
C ALA A 22 5.18 -6.33 -19.51
N LEU A 23 4.01 -6.89 -19.19
CA LEU A 23 3.56 -8.20 -19.67
C LEU A 23 2.97 -8.16 -21.10
N GLY A 24 2.99 -7.01 -21.76
CA GLY A 24 2.46 -6.86 -23.12
C GLY A 24 0.96 -6.60 -23.21
N TRP A 25 0.29 -6.31 -22.10
CA TRP A 25 -1.15 -6.03 -22.09
C TRP A 25 -1.45 -4.60 -22.51
N ASP A 26 -2.49 -4.42 -23.34
CA ASP A 26 -3.07 -3.09 -23.58
C ASP A 26 -3.93 -2.70 -22.37
N VAL A 27 -3.55 -1.61 -21.67
CA VAL A 27 -4.15 -1.16 -20.43
C VAL A 27 -4.78 0.22 -20.59
N ALA A 28 -6.11 0.26 -20.64
CA ALA A 28 -6.88 1.49 -20.51
C ALA A 28 -6.95 1.94 -19.05
N GLU A 29 -6.89 3.24 -18.81
CA GLU A 29 -6.95 3.83 -17.47
C GLU A 29 -8.19 4.72 -17.32
N VAL A 30 -8.97 4.51 -16.23
CA VAL A 30 -10.05 5.43 -15.85
C VAL A 30 -9.74 5.97 -14.46
N ASP A 31 -9.31 7.24 -14.40
CA ASP A 31 -8.86 7.89 -13.16
C ASP A 31 -10.02 8.59 -12.46
N LEU A 32 -10.42 8.07 -11.29
CA LEU A 32 -11.42 8.69 -10.41
C LEU A 32 -11.12 10.17 -10.13
N LEU A 33 -9.83 10.54 -10.07
CA LEU A 33 -9.39 11.89 -9.75
C LEU A 33 -9.79 12.94 -10.81
N HIS A 34 -10.10 12.51 -12.03
CA HIS A 34 -10.60 13.40 -13.09
C HIS A 34 -12.07 13.80 -12.88
N PHE A 35 -12.83 13.04 -12.10
CA PHE A 35 -14.26 13.25 -11.88
C PHE A 35 -14.56 13.94 -10.55
N VAL A 36 -13.70 13.82 -9.55
CA VAL A 36 -13.95 14.37 -8.22
C VAL A 36 -13.45 15.80 -8.10
N VAL A 37 -14.29 16.68 -7.60
CA VAL A 37 -13.92 18.07 -7.32
C VAL A 37 -12.92 18.11 -6.17
N ARG A 38 -11.71 18.59 -6.44
CA ARG A 38 -10.65 18.79 -5.45
C ARG A 38 -10.43 20.29 -5.23
N GLY A 39 -10.30 20.68 -3.98
CA GLY A 39 -9.98 22.06 -3.64
C GLY A 39 -9.69 22.24 -2.16
N ARG A 40 -8.85 23.24 -1.86
CA ARG A 40 -8.55 23.65 -0.48
C ARG A 40 -9.56 24.71 -0.03
N GLY A 41 -10.03 24.62 1.23
CA GLY A 41 -10.94 25.57 1.83
C GLY A 41 -12.38 25.08 1.98
N ARG A 42 -13.17 25.83 2.77
CA ARG A 42 -14.54 25.43 3.16
C ARG A 42 -15.51 25.38 1.97
N LEU A 43 -15.41 26.34 1.05
CA LEU A 43 -16.27 26.41 -0.14
C LEU A 43 -16.00 25.26 -1.11
N ALA A 44 -14.72 24.96 -1.40
CA ALA A 44 -14.35 23.85 -2.27
C ALA A 44 -14.78 22.50 -1.68
N ARG A 45 -14.64 22.30 -0.37
CA ARG A 45 -15.15 21.08 0.31
C ARG A 45 -16.66 20.98 0.28
N GLY A 46 -17.37 22.11 0.41
CA GLY A 46 -18.83 22.16 0.25
C GLY A 46 -19.28 21.77 -1.16
N ALA A 47 -18.65 22.34 -2.18
CA ALA A 47 -18.91 22.01 -3.58
C ALA A 47 -18.59 20.54 -3.89
N ALA A 48 -17.46 20.03 -3.43
CA ALA A 48 -17.08 18.62 -3.59
C ALA A 48 -18.14 17.68 -3.00
N ARG A 49 -18.64 17.99 -1.79
CA ARG A 49 -19.70 17.19 -1.15
C ARG A 49 -21.01 17.23 -1.92
N LEU A 50 -21.40 18.41 -2.43
CA LEU A 50 -22.63 18.60 -3.19
C LEU A 50 -22.60 17.85 -4.53
N LEU A 51 -21.46 17.88 -5.22
CA LEU A 51 -21.27 17.30 -6.55
C LEU A 51 -20.86 15.81 -6.49
N TRP A 52 -20.57 15.27 -5.31
CA TRP A 52 -20.02 13.93 -5.14
C TRP A 52 -20.80 12.83 -5.86
N LYS A 53 -22.13 12.82 -5.73
CA LYS A 53 -22.99 11.81 -6.38
C LYS A 53 -22.89 11.87 -7.90
N ASN A 54 -22.86 13.09 -8.46
CA ASN A 54 -22.71 13.28 -9.92
C ASN A 54 -21.32 12.84 -10.37
N SER A 55 -20.26 13.23 -9.65
CA SER A 55 -18.89 12.81 -9.95
C SER A 55 -18.74 11.29 -9.96
N VAL A 56 -19.33 10.58 -9.00
CA VAL A 56 -19.33 9.11 -8.95
C VAL A 56 -20.15 8.53 -10.11
N ALA A 57 -21.29 9.13 -10.45
CA ALA A 57 -22.10 8.68 -11.58
C ALA A 57 -21.34 8.85 -12.92
N GLU A 58 -20.69 9.99 -13.13
CA GLU A 58 -19.86 10.24 -14.32
C GLU A 58 -18.67 9.28 -14.41
N TYR A 59 -17.99 9.00 -13.28
CA TYR A 59 -16.92 8.01 -13.21
C TYR A 59 -17.41 6.62 -13.64
N ASN A 60 -18.56 6.18 -13.15
CA ASN A 60 -19.14 4.89 -13.52
C ASN A 60 -19.59 4.86 -15.00
N ALA A 61 -20.15 5.94 -15.51
CA ALA A 61 -20.52 6.06 -16.92
C ALA A 61 -19.28 5.99 -17.83
N GLU A 62 -18.16 6.60 -17.42
CA GLU A 62 -16.90 6.52 -18.17
C GLU A 62 -16.32 5.12 -18.16
N ILE A 63 -16.38 4.38 -17.04
CA ILE A 63 -15.99 2.96 -16.99
C ILE A 63 -16.76 2.15 -18.03
N LEU A 64 -18.09 2.31 -18.10
CA LEU A 64 -18.91 1.60 -19.07
C LEU A 64 -18.58 2.00 -20.51
N ARG A 65 -18.42 3.31 -20.79
CA ARG A 65 -18.07 3.84 -22.10
C ARG A 65 -16.71 3.31 -22.59
N VAL A 66 -15.69 3.32 -21.72
CA VAL A 66 -14.36 2.81 -22.05
C VAL A 66 -14.39 1.29 -22.30
N ALA A 67 -15.17 0.56 -21.47
CA ALA A 67 -15.32 -0.87 -21.62
C ALA A 67 -15.92 -1.25 -22.97
N GLU A 68 -16.98 -0.56 -23.41
CA GLU A 68 -17.64 -0.78 -24.68
C GLU A 68 -16.74 -0.43 -25.87
N LEU A 69 -16.16 0.79 -25.88
CA LEU A 69 -15.34 1.28 -26.98
C LEU A 69 -14.08 0.44 -27.23
N ASN A 70 -13.48 -0.07 -26.16
CA ASN A 70 -12.23 -0.83 -26.28
C ASN A 70 -12.43 -2.35 -26.11
N GLN A 71 -13.67 -2.81 -26.08
CA GLN A 71 -14.00 -4.25 -25.93
C GLN A 71 -13.24 -4.89 -24.74
N ILE A 72 -13.34 -4.25 -23.58
CA ILE A 72 -12.57 -4.63 -22.39
C ILE A 72 -13.04 -5.99 -21.87
N GLU A 73 -12.14 -6.97 -21.82
CA GLU A 73 -12.40 -8.30 -21.26
C GLU A 73 -12.22 -8.38 -19.74
N LEU A 74 -11.37 -7.50 -19.18
CA LEU A 74 -11.07 -7.46 -17.75
C LEU A 74 -11.05 -6.03 -17.22
N LEU A 75 -11.87 -5.76 -16.18
CA LEU A 75 -11.73 -4.62 -15.29
C LEU A 75 -11.00 -5.05 -14.01
N LEU A 76 -9.86 -4.44 -13.72
CA LEU A 76 -9.22 -4.49 -12.40
C LEU A 76 -9.43 -3.16 -11.68
N THR A 77 -9.87 -3.20 -10.43
CA THR A 77 -10.02 -2.00 -9.60
C THR A 77 -9.32 -2.18 -8.26
N ILE A 78 -8.80 -1.08 -7.70
CA ILE A 78 -8.22 -1.10 -6.37
C ILE A 78 -9.32 -0.77 -5.35
N LYS A 79 -9.58 -1.70 -4.43
CA LYS A 79 -10.62 -1.63 -3.39
C LYS A 79 -12.08 -1.58 -3.90
N GLY A 80 -12.33 -1.36 -5.18
CA GLY A 80 -13.67 -1.12 -5.69
C GLY A 80 -14.27 0.23 -5.30
N VAL A 81 -13.44 1.22 -4.95
CA VAL A 81 -13.88 2.53 -4.44
C VAL A 81 -14.73 3.26 -5.47
N ASN A 82 -15.93 3.67 -5.04
CA ASN A 82 -16.89 4.43 -5.85
C ASN A 82 -17.35 3.74 -7.15
N ILE A 83 -17.21 2.44 -7.25
CA ILE A 83 -17.80 1.64 -8.32
C ILE A 83 -19.22 1.25 -7.87
N ALA A 84 -20.21 1.45 -8.73
CA ALA A 84 -21.58 1.08 -8.44
C ALA A 84 -21.81 -0.41 -8.74
N ARG A 85 -22.63 -1.07 -7.94
CA ARG A 85 -23.01 -2.46 -8.18
C ARG A 85 -23.62 -2.68 -9.57
N SER A 86 -24.48 -1.74 -10.02
CA SER A 86 -25.04 -1.78 -11.37
C SER A 86 -23.99 -1.72 -12.48
N THR A 87 -22.89 -1.01 -12.27
CA THR A 87 -21.74 -0.97 -13.18
C THR A 87 -21.07 -2.34 -13.29
N VAL A 88 -20.83 -3.00 -12.14
CA VAL A 88 -20.27 -4.36 -12.09
C VAL A 88 -21.19 -5.34 -12.80
N GLU A 89 -22.48 -5.32 -12.49
CA GLU A 89 -23.49 -6.20 -13.09
C GLU A 89 -23.59 -6.00 -14.61
N HIS A 90 -23.56 -4.75 -15.08
CA HIS A 90 -23.59 -4.45 -16.52
C HIS A 90 -22.34 -4.95 -17.24
N LEU A 91 -21.13 -4.71 -16.71
CA LEU A 91 -19.88 -5.20 -17.28
C LEU A 91 -19.89 -6.72 -17.41
N ARG A 92 -20.28 -7.42 -16.35
CA ARG A 92 -20.34 -8.89 -16.33
C ARG A 92 -21.37 -9.45 -17.31
N ALA A 93 -22.53 -8.80 -17.43
CA ALA A 93 -23.56 -9.18 -18.41
C ALA A 93 -23.08 -9.06 -19.86
N ASN A 94 -22.10 -8.16 -20.12
CA ASN A 94 -21.48 -7.96 -21.43
C ASN A 94 -20.12 -8.70 -21.59
N GLY A 95 -19.82 -9.65 -20.69
CA GLY A 95 -18.65 -10.53 -20.82
C GLY A 95 -17.37 -9.99 -20.18
N THR A 96 -17.35 -8.76 -19.66
CA THR A 96 -16.18 -8.22 -18.93
C THR A 96 -16.05 -8.87 -17.56
N ARG A 97 -14.91 -9.46 -17.25
CA ARG A 97 -14.56 -9.93 -15.90
C ARG A 97 -14.24 -8.75 -15.00
N VAL A 98 -14.71 -8.80 -13.75
CA VAL A 98 -14.47 -7.73 -12.78
C VAL A 98 -13.70 -8.28 -11.59
N VAL A 99 -12.50 -7.74 -11.37
CA VAL A 99 -11.55 -8.15 -10.32
C VAL A 99 -11.23 -6.97 -9.42
N VAL A 100 -11.22 -7.20 -8.12
CA VAL A 100 -10.80 -6.22 -7.12
C VAL A 100 -9.46 -6.63 -6.53
N PHE A 101 -8.46 -5.76 -6.54
CA PHE A 101 -7.30 -5.87 -5.68
C PHE A 101 -7.54 -5.08 -4.39
N TYR A 102 -7.53 -5.77 -3.24
CA TYR A 102 -7.87 -5.17 -1.95
C TYR A 102 -6.67 -5.16 -0.98
N PRO A 103 -5.97 -4.03 -0.81
CA PRO A 103 -4.75 -3.95 -0.01
C PRO A 103 -4.95 -3.47 1.44
N ASP A 104 -6.13 -2.96 1.82
CA ASP A 104 -6.37 -2.37 3.14
C ASP A 104 -6.69 -3.43 4.20
N VAL A 105 -6.54 -3.04 5.47
CA VAL A 105 -6.73 -3.94 6.63
C VAL A 105 -8.21 -4.24 6.89
N LEU A 106 -9.09 -3.24 6.72
CA LEU A 106 -10.54 -3.36 6.93
C LEU A 106 -11.29 -3.08 5.63
N PHE A 107 -12.50 -3.61 5.53
CA PHE A 107 -13.41 -3.38 4.40
C PHE A 107 -14.34 -2.17 4.60
N ASP A 108 -14.08 -1.33 5.59
CA ASP A 108 -14.86 -0.14 5.96
C ASP A 108 -14.39 1.17 5.29
N HIS A 109 -13.56 1.07 4.27
CA HIS A 109 -13.03 2.25 3.57
C HIS A 109 -14.17 3.03 2.91
N ALA A 110 -14.15 4.37 3.04
CA ALA A 110 -15.13 5.24 2.42
C ALA A 110 -15.21 5.02 0.90
N GLY A 111 -16.42 4.75 0.39
CA GLY A 111 -16.67 4.46 -1.02
C GLY A 111 -16.50 2.98 -1.41
N VAL A 112 -16.19 2.10 -0.47
CA VAL A 112 -16.26 0.64 -0.63
C VAL A 112 -17.65 0.17 -0.21
N ASP A 113 -18.24 -0.73 -1.00
CA ASP A 113 -19.53 -1.37 -0.73
C ASP A 113 -19.36 -2.88 -0.82
N GLU A 114 -19.67 -3.61 0.26
CA GLU A 114 -19.62 -5.07 0.29
C GLU A 114 -20.50 -5.72 -0.78
N ALA A 115 -21.63 -5.10 -1.11
CA ALA A 115 -22.49 -5.60 -2.18
C ALA A 115 -21.82 -5.50 -3.57
N VAL A 116 -20.94 -4.53 -3.76
CA VAL A 116 -20.09 -4.41 -4.95
C VAL A 116 -19.03 -5.51 -4.94
N LEU A 117 -18.33 -5.68 -3.82
CA LEU A 117 -17.32 -6.75 -3.66
C LEU A 117 -17.95 -8.13 -3.90
N ALA A 118 -19.12 -8.40 -3.35
CA ALA A 118 -19.84 -9.65 -3.54
C ALA A 118 -20.27 -9.90 -4.99
N ALA A 119 -20.43 -8.84 -5.79
CA ALA A 119 -20.82 -8.94 -7.19
C ALA A 119 -19.63 -9.19 -8.16
N THR A 120 -18.39 -9.03 -7.73
CA THR A 120 -17.20 -9.21 -8.58
C THR A 120 -16.88 -10.67 -8.88
N ASP A 121 -16.08 -10.95 -9.91
CA ASP A 121 -15.67 -12.31 -10.25
C ASP A 121 -14.56 -12.84 -9.33
N LEU A 122 -13.65 -11.96 -8.89
CA LEU A 122 -12.54 -12.32 -7.99
C LEU A 122 -12.14 -11.14 -7.12
N ILE A 123 -11.83 -11.42 -5.85
CA ILE A 123 -11.16 -10.48 -4.94
C ILE A 123 -9.76 -11.00 -4.68
N VAL A 124 -8.75 -10.25 -5.10
CA VAL A 124 -7.35 -10.50 -4.76
C VAL A 124 -6.99 -9.61 -3.57
N THR A 125 -6.75 -10.19 -2.42
CA THR A 125 -6.36 -9.45 -1.22
C THR A 125 -4.85 -9.52 -0.97
N SER A 126 -4.28 -8.48 -0.39
CA SER A 126 -2.90 -8.51 0.10
C SER A 126 -2.80 -8.84 1.60
N LYS A 127 -3.87 -9.36 2.20
CA LYS A 127 -3.97 -9.70 3.61
C LYS A 127 -4.38 -11.17 3.76
N SER A 128 -3.48 -12.02 4.26
CA SER A 128 -3.73 -13.46 4.41
C SER A 128 -4.90 -13.74 5.36
N TYR A 129 -5.04 -12.94 6.40
CA TYR A 129 -6.10 -13.08 7.41
C TYR A 129 -7.50 -12.71 6.92
N HIS A 130 -7.66 -12.19 5.70
CA HIS A 130 -8.98 -11.92 5.11
C HIS A 130 -9.71 -13.19 4.68
N ALA A 131 -9.03 -14.33 4.50
CA ALA A 131 -9.64 -15.54 3.95
C ALA A 131 -10.94 -15.97 4.65
N PRO A 132 -11.04 -16.06 5.99
CA PRO A 132 -12.30 -16.49 6.64
C PRO A 132 -13.48 -15.54 6.41
N TYR A 133 -13.21 -14.24 6.26
CA TYR A 133 -14.24 -13.25 5.94
C TYR A 133 -14.66 -13.35 4.47
N LEU A 134 -13.69 -13.46 3.55
CA LEU A 134 -13.96 -13.55 2.12
C LEU A 134 -14.63 -14.88 1.75
N ASP A 135 -14.35 -15.99 2.47
CA ASP A 135 -15.07 -17.24 2.33
C ASP A 135 -16.58 -17.07 2.56
N LYS A 136 -16.94 -16.28 3.57
CA LYS A 136 -18.37 -15.98 3.86
C LYS A 136 -18.97 -15.01 2.83
N LEU A 137 -18.21 -14.01 2.37
CA LEU A 137 -18.71 -12.97 1.48
C LEU A 137 -18.88 -13.48 0.03
N VAL A 138 -17.88 -14.19 -0.50
CA VAL A 138 -17.86 -14.58 -1.92
C VAL A 138 -17.61 -16.08 -2.16
N GLY A 139 -17.27 -16.83 -1.13
CA GLY A 139 -16.87 -18.23 -1.21
C GLY A 139 -15.39 -18.43 -1.59
N PRO A 140 -14.80 -19.60 -1.26
CA PRO A 140 -13.36 -19.86 -1.37
C PRO A 140 -12.83 -19.84 -2.81
N ALA A 141 -13.68 -20.03 -3.80
CA ALA A 141 -13.29 -19.98 -5.20
C ALA A 141 -13.13 -18.56 -5.78
N ARG A 142 -13.65 -17.53 -5.08
CA ARG A 142 -13.74 -16.16 -5.61
C ARG A 142 -12.87 -15.17 -4.85
N HIS A 143 -11.89 -15.64 -4.10
CA HIS A 143 -10.81 -14.79 -3.57
C HIS A 143 -9.45 -15.50 -3.64
N ALA A 144 -8.39 -14.71 -3.54
CA ALA A 144 -7.02 -15.19 -3.46
C ALA A 144 -6.15 -14.19 -2.71
N PHE A 145 -5.03 -14.67 -2.16
CA PHE A 145 -4.02 -13.87 -1.53
C PHE A 145 -2.84 -13.65 -2.48
N VAL A 146 -2.44 -12.39 -2.65
CA VAL A 146 -1.21 -11.97 -3.34
C VAL A 146 -0.61 -10.83 -2.52
N HIS A 147 0.63 -10.97 -2.07
CA HIS A 147 1.29 -9.91 -1.32
C HIS A 147 1.21 -8.55 -2.02
N HIS A 148 1.26 -7.46 -1.26
CA HIS A 148 1.52 -6.14 -1.81
C HIS A 148 2.93 -6.08 -2.42
N GLY A 149 3.29 -4.96 -3.02
CA GLY A 149 4.61 -4.73 -3.58
C GLY A 149 4.95 -3.24 -3.61
N TYR A 150 6.16 -2.90 -4.04
CA TYR A 150 6.57 -1.53 -4.29
C TYR A 150 6.33 -1.13 -5.75
N CYS A 151 6.12 0.17 -6.00
CA CYS A 151 6.01 0.72 -7.36
C CYS A 151 7.43 1.11 -7.88
N PRO A 152 7.98 0.41 -8.91
CA PRO A 152 9.36 0.65 -9.35
C PRO A 152 9.63 2.08 -9.80
N SER A 153 8.68 2.73 -10.45
CA SER A 153 8.85 4.10 -10.94
C SER A 153 8.95 5.15 -9.82
N ALA A 154 8.47 4.83 -8.60
CA ALA A 154 8.38 5.78 -7.49
C ALA A 154 9.23 5.40 -6.28
N HIS A 155 9.37 4.10 -5.98
CA HIS A 155 9.95 3.62 -4.73
C HIS A 155 11.34 2.98 -4.90
N SER A 156 11.90 2.96 -6.11
CA SER A 156 13.25 2.46 -6.33
C SER A 156 14.30 3.41 -5.77
N ARG A 157 15.38 2.83 -5.26
CA ARG A 157 16.59 3.57 -4.83
C ARG A 157 17.10 4.47 -5.94
N ARG A 158 17.40 5.72 -5.60
CA ARG A 158 17.87 6.77 -6.53
C ARG A 158 19.38 7.02 -6.45
N HIS A 159 19.99 6.71 -5.31
CA HIS A 159 21.40 7.01 -5.06
C HIS A 159 22.14 5.74 -4.62
N ALA A 160 23.42 5.68 -4.96
CA ALA A 160 24.27 4.63 -4.42
C ALA A 160 24.36 4.73 -2.89
N PRO A 161 24.55 3.62 -2.17
CA PRO A 161 24.72 3.64 -0.72
C PRO A 161 25.79 4.62 -0.27
N GLY A 162 25.45 5.45 0.72
CA GLY A 162 26.36 6.47 1.25
C GLY A 162 26.61 7.69 0.35
N ALA A 163 25.99 7.77 -0.84
CA ALA A 163 26.16 8.92 -1.75
C ALA A 163 25.49 10.20 -1.24
N ILE A 164 24.54 10.09 -0.31
CA ILE A 164 23.83 11.22 0.27
C ILE A 164 23.91 11.15 1.81
N PRO A 165 23.99 12.31 2.49
CA PRO A 165 24.05 12.35 3.94
C PRO A 165 22.67 11.96 4.55
N TYR A 166 22.71 11.28 5.66
CA TYR A 166 21.49 11.06 6.45
C TYR A 166 20.97 12.35 7.06
N ARG A 167 19.72 12.63 6.83
CA ARG A 167 18.98 13.75 7.42
C ARG A 167 18.38 13.37 8.77
N TRP A 168 17.93 12.12 8.90
CA TRP A 168 17.31 11.58 10.10
C TRP A 168 18.03 10.31 10.57
N ASP A 169 18.07 10.13 11.87
CA ASP A 169 18.64 8.95 12.51
C ASP A 169 17.58 7.87 12.64
N ILE A 170 16.32 8.25 12.91
CA ILE A 170 15.18 7.37 13.01
C ILE A 170 14.03 7.99 12.21
N GLY A 171 13.28 7.17 11.46
CA GLY A 171 12.14 7.64 10.69
C GLY A 171 10.98 6.66 10.67
N PHE A 172 9.79 7.21 10.73
CA PHE A 172 8.54 6.49 10.50
C PHE A 172 7.69 7.23 9.46
N ILE A 173 7.29 6.54 8.39
CA ILE A 173 6.41 7.10 7.36
C ILE A 173 5.16 6.21 7.25
N GLY A 174 4.00 6.72 7.70
CA GLY A 174 2.73 6.02 7.66
C GLY A 174 1.63 6.79 8.37
N ASN A 175 0.37 6.45 8.10
CA ASN A 175 -0.77 7.08 8.77
C ASN A 175 -0.80 6.76 10.25
N ALA A 176 -1.30 7.71 11.04
CA ALA A 176 -1.40 7.62 12.48
C ALA A 176 -2.38 6.51 12.92
N SER A 177 -2.05 5.86 14.04
CA SER A 177 -2.96 5.06 14.84
C SER A 177 -2.49 5.04 16.30
N PRO A 178 -3.37 4.80 17.29
CA PRO A 178 -2.98 4.74 18.70
C PRO A 178 -1.88 3.71 18.97
N HIS A 179 -1.95 2.54 18.35
CA HIS A 179 -0.94 1.48 18.49
C HIS A 179 0.45 1.95 18.02
N LYS A 180 0.53 2.60 16.85
CA LYS A 180 1.78 3.16 16.34
C LYS A 180 2.30 4.28 17.23
N ALA A 181 1.39 5.14 17.73
CA ALA A 181 1.76 6.25 18.60
C ALA A 181 2.46 5.76 19.89
N ALA A 182 1.96 4.70 20.53
CA ALA A 182 2.58 4.13 21.72
C ALA A 182 4.06 3.76 21.48
N HIS A 183 4.34 3.00 20.42
CA HIS A 183 5.72 2.61 20.05
C HIS A 183 6.60 3.83 19.73
N LEU A 184 6.09 4.78 18.93
CA LEU A 184 6.87 5.95 18.52
C LEU A 184 7.11 6.92 19.68
N GLU A 185 6.18 7.03 20.63
CA GLU A 185 6.40 7.79 21.85
C GLU A 185 7.48 7.17 22.75
N ALA A 186 7.53 5.83 22.84
CA ALA A 186 8.61 5.15 23.55
C ALA A 186 9.96 5.44 22.89
N VAL A 187 10.03 5.44 21.56
CA VAL A 187 11.24 5.83 20.81
C VAL A 187 11.62 7.30 21.08
N ALA A 188 10.67 8.24 21.02
CA ALA A 188 10.94 9.65 21.28
C ALA A 188 11.46 9.91 22.69
N ARG A 189 10.97 9.18 23.70
CA ARG A 189 11.45 9.27 25.09
C ARG A 189 12.85 8.66 25.27
N ALA A 190 13.14 7.55 24.58
CA ALA A 190 14.42 6.85 24.70
C ALA A 190 15.54 7.56 23.95
N PHE A 191 15.23 8.28 22.88
CA PHE A 191 16.21 8.90 21.99
C PHE A 191 15.95 10.41 21.78
N PRO A 192 15.92 11.23 22.85
CA PRO A 192 15.53 12.64 22.74
C PRO A 192 16.53 13.49 21.93
N ASP A 193 17.79 13.06 21.84
CA ASP A 193 18.86 13.78 21.13
C ASP A 193 19.04 13.33 19.67
N GLN A 194 18.30 12.30 19.25
CA GLN A 194 18.37 11.80 17.86
C GLN A 194 17.44 12.59 16.94
N ARG A 195 17.87 12.76 15.70
CA ARG A 195 17.03 13.36 14.65
C ARG A 195 15.93 12.37 14.24
N PHE A 196 14.81 12.43 14.95
CA PHE A 196 13.67 11.57 14.72
C PHE A 196 12.62 12.28 13.87
N VAL A 197 11.96 11.55 12.96
CA VAL A 197 10.88 12.08 12.12
C VAL A 197 9.71 11.12 12.04
N VAL A 198 8.50 11.66 12.14
CA VAL A 198 7.22 10.94 11.96
C VAL A 198 6.41 11.65 10.88
N VAL A 199 6.03 10.93 9.84
CA VAL A 199 5.38 11.48 8.64
C VAL A 199 4.10 10.71 8.31
N GLY A 200 3.02 11.42 7.98
CA GLY A 200 1.77 10.82 7.52
C GLY A 200 0.53 11.59 7.95
N ASN A 201 -0.64 11.08 7.56
CA ASN A 201 -1.90 11.69 7.94
C ASN A 201 -2.29 11.35 9.38
N GLY A 202 -3.01 12.25 10.04
CA GLY A 202 -3.59 12.07 11.37
C GLY A 202 -2.62 12.28 12.54
N TRP A 203 -1.32 12.49 12.30
CA TRP A 203 -0.34 12.67 13.35
C TRP A 203 -0.46 13.99 14.09
N THR A 204 -0.81 15.08 13.41
CA THR A 204 -0.90 16.41 14.04
C THR A 204 -1.85 16.42 15.23
N ASP A 205 -2.99 15.77 15.10
CA ASP A 205 -3.99 15.68 16.19
C ASP A 205 -3.57 14.66 17.25
N LEU A 206 -3.13 13.47 16.82
CA LEU A 206 -2.78 12.36 17.72
C LEU A 206 -1.52 12.66 18.55
N ALA A 207 -0.55 13.35 18.00
CA ALA A 207 0.70 13.70 18.65
C ALA A 207 0.60 14.96 19.55
N SER A 208 -0.52 15.69 19.50
CA SER A 208 -0.67 16.91 20.27
C SER A 208 -0.51 16.68 21.78
N GLY A 209 0.41 17.42 22.41
CA GLY A 209 0.71 17.28 23.84
C GLY A 209 1.53 16.04 24.22
N THR A 210 2.03 15.28 23.25
CA THR A 210 2.85 14.09 23.47
C THR A 210 4.33 14.36 23.09
N PRO A 211 5.28 13.47 23.45
CA PRO A 211 6.67 13.55 23.01
C PRO A 211 6.85 13.54 21.50
N LEU A 212 5.85 13.10 20.72
CA LEU A 212 5.90 13.08 19.26
C LEU A 212 5.67 14.46 18.62
N ALA A 213 5.02 15.41 19.30
CA ALA A 213 4.66 16.69 18.71
C ALA A 213 5.82 17.40 17.97
N PRO A 214 7.06 17.47 18.52
CA PRO A 214 8.17 18.16 17.86
C PRO A 214 8.75 17.42 16.66
N VAL A 215 8.49 16.10 16.50
CA VAL A 215 9.08 15.26 15.44
C VAL A 215 8.11 14.97 14.29
N VAL A 216 6.88 15.44 14.38
CA VAL A 216 5.85 15.24 13.35
C VAL A 216 6.01 16.24 12.21
N LEU A 217 6.18 15.71 10.98
CA LEU A 217 5.98 16.48 9.76
C LEU A 217 4.52 16.27 9.30
N GLY A 218 3.68 17.25 9.46
CA GLY A 218 2.22 17.15 9.30
C GLY A 218 1.68 16.92 7.88
N ALA A 219 2.50 16.45 6.92
CA ALA A 219 2.09 16.14 5.55
C ALA A 219 2.61 14.75 5.13
N PRO A 220 1.80 13.97 4.38
CA PRO A 220 2.26 12.68 3.85
C PRO A 220 3.34 12.89 2.79
N LEU A 221 4.31 11.97 2.75
CA LEU A 221 5.26 11.83 1.65
C LEU A 221 4.79 10.69 0.74
N THR A 222 4.84 10.92 -0.57
CA THR A 222 4.45 9.95 -1.59
C THR A 222 5.45 9.94 -2.74
N GLY A 223 5.50 8.83 -3.47
CA GLY A 223 6.33 8.69 -4.66
C GLY A 223 7.81 8.96 -4.38
N ASP A 224 8.45 9.78 -5.20
CA ASP A 224 9.88 10.07 -5.13
C ASP A 224 10.30 10.74 -3.79
N TYR A 225 9.43 11.54 -3.20
CA TYR A 225 9.69 12.13 -1.88
C TYR A 225 9.72 11.08 -0.77
N PHE A 226 8.91 10.02 -0.90
CA PHE A 226 8.95 8.90 0.02
C PHE A 226 10.27 8.14 -0.10
N ALA A 227 10.65 7.72 -1.31
CA ALA A 227 11.91 7.01 -1.56
C ALA A 227 13.11 7.82 -1.06
N ARG A 228 13.14 9.12 -1.36
CA ARG A 228 14.18 10.02 -0.88
C ARG A 228 14.25 10.10 0.65
N ALA A 229 13.12 10.18 1.34
CA ALA A 229 13.09 10.21 2.80
C ALA A 229 13.62 8.90 3.41
N ILE A 230 13.34 7.76 2.78
CA ILE A 230 13.89 6.46 3.19
C ILE A 230 15.41 6.44 3.04
N GLU A 231 15.94 6.89 1.89
CA GLU A 231 17.39 6.96 1.64
C GLU A 231 18.10 7.90 2.62
N GLU A 232 17.45 9.00 3.04
CA GLU A 232 17.96 10.00 4.00
C GLU A 232 17.81 9.59 5.46
N THR A 233 17.27 8.41 5.76
CA THR A 233 17.01 7.91 7.11
C THR A 233 17.88 6.70 7.43
N ARG A 234 18.57 6.73 8.60
CA ARG A 234 19.42 5.60 9.02
C ARG A 234 18.62 4.35 9.36
N ILE A 235 17.55 4.51 10.16
CA ILE A 235 16.68 3.41 10.63
C ILE A 235 15.24 3.74 10.26
N ASN A 236 14.67 2.97 9.34
CA ASN A 236 13.28 3.11 8.91
C ASN A 236 12.41 2.10 9.66
N LEU A 237 11.41 2.60 10.40
CA LEU A 237 10.51 1.79 11.20
C LEU A 237 9.30 1.32 10.37
N ALA A 238 9.03 0.02 10.37
CA ALA A 238 7.84 -0.57 9.80
C ALA A 238 6.93 -1.09 10.92
N ILE A 239 6.09 -0.20 11.45
CA ILE A 239 5.11 -0.49 12.50
C ILE A 239 3.71 -0.49 11.85
N HIS A 240 2.97 -1.57 12.03
CA HIS A 240 1.65 -1.76 11.47
C HIS A 240 0.53 -1.36 12.43
N HIS A 241 -0.72 -1.51 11.99
CA HIS A 241 -1.86 -1.41 12.89
C HIS A 241 -1.81 -2.57 13.88
N GLY A 242 -2.12 -2.28 15.15
CA GLY A 242 -2.46 -3.32 16.11
C GLY A 242 -3.76 -4.04 15.73
N GLU A 243 -4.35 -4.78 16.65
CA GLU A 243 -5.65 -5.40 16.44
C GLU A 243 -6.70 -4.37 16.04
N VAL A 244 -7.42 -4.63 14.96
CA VAL A 244 -8.46 -3.74 14.41
C VAL A 244 -9.72 -4.52 14.02
N GLY A 245 -10.85 -3.84 14.11
CA GLY A 245 -12.15 -4.40 13.73
C GLY A 245 -12.69 -5.45 14.72
N PRO A 246 -13.90 -5.94 14.47
CA PRO A 246 -14.57 -6.91 15.34
C PRO A 246 -13.86 -8.28 15.38
N ASP A 247 -13.21 -8.67 14.28
CA ASP A 247 -12.46 -9.93 14.17
C ASP A 247 -11.01 -9.83 14.67
N LYS A 248 -10.63 -8.66 15.25
CA LYS A 248 -9.29 -8.39 15.81
C LYS A 248 -8.16 -8.69 14.81
N TRP A 249 -8.35 -8.31 13.57
CA TRP A 249 -7.32 -8.49 12.56
C TRP A 249 -6.05 -7.73 12.90
N GLN A 250 -4.93 -8.37 12.67
CA GLN A 250 -3.62 -7.78 12.87
C GLN A 250 -2.90 -7.69 11.52
N ASP A 251 -2.48 -6.48 11.15
CA ASP A 251 -1.75 -6.26 9.91
C ASP A 251 -0.34 -6.85 10.00
N LEU A 252 -0.02 -7.82 9.16
CA LEU A 252 1.24 -8.56 9.19
C LEU A 252 2.29 -7.96 8.26
N THR A 253 1.83 -7.49 7.08
CA THR A 253 2.68 -6.81 6.08
C THR A 253 1.93 -5.62 5.49
N SER A 254 2.65 -4.56 5.16
CA SER A 254 2.10 -3.37 4.52
C SER A 254 2.93 -2.97 3.30
N THR A 255 2.59 -1.87 2.64
CA THR A 255 3.41 -1.32 1.57
C THR A 255 4.84 -1.06 2.03
N ARG A 256 5.04 -0.65 3.30
CA ARG A 256 6.35 -0.35 3.90
C ARG A 256 7.28 -1.55 3.93
N THR A 257 6.74 -2.75 4.10
CA THR A 257 7.49 -4.01 4.06
C THR A 257 8.26 -4.19 2.74
N PHE A 258 7.77 -3.59 1.66
CA PHE A 258 8.36 -3.65 0.33
C PHE A 258 9.02 -2.34 -0.10
N GLU A 259 8.42 -1.21 0.21
CA GLU A 259 8.88 0.12 -0.23
C GLU A 259 10.19 0.54 0.45
N ILE A 260 10.39 0.21 1.74
CA ILE A 260 11.61 0.57 2.47
C ILE A 260 12.83 -0.14 1.87
N PRO A 261 12.86 -1.49 1.73
CA PRO A 261 14.00 -2.16 1.11
C PRO A 261 14.16 -1.81 -0.37
N ALA A 262 13.07 -1.58 -1.11
CA ALA A 262 13.16 -1.16 -2.51
C ALA A 262 13.87 0.18 -2.69
N ALA A 263 13.68 1.12 -1.77
CA ALA A 263 14.40 2.38 -1.72
C ALA A 263 15.83 2.26 -1.12
N GLY A 264 16.26 1.06 -0.74
CA GLY A 264 17.59 0.79 -0.17
C GLY A 264 17.74 1.19 1.31
N GLY A 265 16.62 1.40 2.02
CA GLY A 265 16.63 1.72 3.44
C GLY A 265 16.81 0.51 4.34
N PHE A 266 17.52 0.65 5.45
CA PHE A 266 17.48 -0.32 6.53
C PHE A 266 16.09 -0.34 7.16
N MET A 267 15.46 -1.51 7.22
CA MET A 267 14.13 -1.70 7.78
C MET A 267 14.18 -2.43 9.11
N LEU A 268 13.57 -1.80 10.14
CA LEU A 268 13.28 -2.44 11.42
C LEU A 268 11.76 -2.66 11.50
N HIS A 269 11.33 -3.92 11.42
CA HIS A 269 9.95 -4.33 11.21
C HIS A 269 9.36 -5.01 12.44
N VAL A 270 8.06 -4.86 12.69
CA VAL A 270 7.36 -5.67 13.69
C VAL A 270 7.45 -7.15 13.32
N ASP A 271 7.86 -7.99 14.25
CA ASP A 271 8.06 -9.43 14.03
C ASP A 271 6.74 -10.16 13.79
N ASN A 272 6.72 -11.00 12.77
CA ASN A 272 5.64 -11.94 12.47
C ASN A 272 6.06 -12.96 11.40
N ASP A 273 5.26 -14.03 11.26
CA ASP A 273 5.58 -15.14 10.35
C ASP A 273 5.62 -14.74 8.88
N GLU A 274 4.77 -13.80 8.43
CA GLU A 274 4.76 -13.34 7.03
C GLU A 274 6.05 -12.59 6.68
N VAL A 275 6.51 -11.68 7.55
CA VAL A 275 7.75 -10.95 7.28
C VAL A 275 8.97 -11.89 7.30
N ARG A 276 8.95 -12.89 8.18
CA ARG A 276 10.00 -13.93 8.24
C ARG A 276 10.02 -14.85 7.02
N ALA A 277 8.87 -15.05 6.37
CA ALA A 277 8.79 -15.78 5.11
C ALA A 277 9.31 -14.95 3.91
N LEU A 278 9.25 -13.63 3.98
CA LEU A 278 9.74 -12.72 2.95
C LEU A 278 11.23 -12.39 3.09
N TYR A 279 11.71 -12.22 4.31
CA TYR A 279 13.06 -11.75 4.63
C TYR A 279 13.68 -12.55 5.76
N GLU A 280 15.02 -12.66 5.75
CA GLU A 280 15.81 -13.25 6.84
C GLU A 280 16.17 -12.17 7.88
N PRO A 281 15.59 -12.20 9.12
CA PRO A 281 15.94 -11.25 10.17
C PRO A 281 17.42 -11.30 10.57
N GLY A 282 18.00 -10.12 10.82
CA GLY A 282 19.42 -9.96 11.13
C GLY A 282 20.35 -10.02 9.90
N ARG A 283 19.79 -10.30 8.71
CA ARG A 283 20.57 -10.40 7.47
C ARG A 283 20.03 -9.53 6.34
N GLU A 284 18.72 -9.54 6.08
CA GLU A 284 18.06 -8.79 5.00
C GLU A 284 17.22 -7.64 5.53
N ILE A 285 16.72 -7.77 6.74
CA ILE A 285 16.05 -6.75 7.57
C ILE A 285 16.37 -7.06 9.02
N ASP A 286 15.86 -6.27 9.98
CA ASP A 286 15.75 -6.78 11.34
C ASP A 286 14.34 -6.58 11.91
N VAL A 287 14.03 -7.30 12.98
CA VAL A 287 12.68 -7.36 13.56
C VAL A 287 12.71 -7.07 15.06
N PHE A 288 11.53 -6.68 15.59
CA PHE A 288 11.34 -6.44 17.02
C PHE A 288 9.96 -6.89 17.50
N ILE A 289 9.88 -7.25 18.78
CA ILE A 289 8.65 -7.55 19.51
C ILE A 289 8.52 -6.55 20.65
N GLY A 290 7.47 -5.71 20.60
CA GLY A 290 7.18 -4.73 21.66
C GLY A 290 8.17 -3.56 21.75
N GLU A 291 7.93 -2.68 22.72
CA GLU A 291 8.66 -1.41 22.84
C GLU A 291 10.09 -1.60 23.34
N GLU A 292 10.32 -2.52 24.27
CA GLU A 292 11.64 -2.75 24.88
C GLU A 292 12.65 -3.20 23.82
N GLN A 293 12.29 -4.22 23.02
CA GLN A 293 13.17 -4.71 21.96
C GLN A 293 13.32 -3.71 20.82
N LEU A 294 12.28 -2.91 20.51
CA LEU A 294 12.38 -1.80 19.56
C LEU A 294 13.47 -0.81 19.98
N ILE A 295 13.47 -0.39 21.24
CA ILE A 295 14.47 0.54 21.78
C ILE A 295 15.87 -0.08 21.77
N GLU A 296 16.02 -1.34 22.20
CA GLU A 296 17.29 -2.07 22.15
C GLU A 296 17.87 -2.12 20.74
N ARG A 297 17.06 -2.53 19.74
CA ARG A 297 17.48 -2.63 18.35
C ARG A 297 17.85 -1.29 17.75
N ILE A 298 17.08 -0.24 18.00
CA ILE A 298 17.42 1.11 17.55
C ILE A 298 18.78 1.52 18.14
N GLY A 299 19.00 1.37 19.45
CA GLY A 299 20.27 1.68 20.10
C GLY A 299 21.45 0.93 19.47
N HIS A 300 21.28 -0.37 19.22
CA HIS A 300 22.29 -1.20 18.54
C HIS A 300 22.63 -0.65 17.15
N TYR A 301 21.66 -0.41 16.30
CA TYR A 301 21.89 0.02 14.92
C TYR A 301 22.29 1.49 14.75
N LEU A 302 22.06 2.34 15.74
CA LEU A 302 22.65 3.69 15.76
C LEU A 302 24.17 3.66 15.92
N MET A 303 24.70 2.65 16.64
CA MET A 303 26.13 2.48 16.90
C MET A 303 26.85 1.60 15.87
N ASN A 304 26.13 0.74 15.14
CA ASN A 304 26.69 -0.29 14.26
C ASN A 304 26.35 0.00 12.79
N GLU A 305 26.94 1.07 12.24
CA GLU A 305 26.63 1.55 10.87
C GLU A 305 26.98 0.55 9.77
N ALA A 306 28.12 -0.12 9.88
CA ALA A 306 28.55 -1.09 8.88
C ALA A 306 27.62 -2.31 8.79
N GLU A 307 27.19 -2.81 9.95
CA GLU A 307 26.20 -3.90 10.03
C GLU A 307 24.86 -3.49 9.42
N ARG A 308 24.34 -2.32 9.83
CA ARG A 308 23.09 -1.73 9.30
C ARG A 308 23.14 -1.57 7.78
N ALA A 309 24.26 -1.06 7.23
CA ALA A 309 24.42 -0.88 5.80
C ALA A 309 24.44 -2.24 5.05
N THR A 310 25.10 -3.25 5.61
CA THR A 310 25.14 -4.61 5.04
C THR A 310 23.75 -5.23 4.98
N ILE A 311 22.97 -5.11 6.05
CA ILE A 311 21.59 -5.60 6.11
C ILE A 311 20.70 -4.87 5.10
N ALA A 312 20.82 -3.53 4.99
CA ALA A 312 20.03 -2.74 4.04
C ALA A 312 20.31 -3.14 2.58
N GLU A 313 21.57 -3.40 2.22
CA GLU A 313 21.93 -3.86 0.88
C GLU A 313 21.39 -5.26 0.59
N ALA A 314 21.48 -6.18 1.54
CA ALA A 314 20.92 -7.53 1.39
C ALA A 314 19.39 -7.49 1.26
N GLY A 315 18.70 -6.66 2.06
CA GLY A 315 17.25 -6.45 1.96
C GLY A 315 16.84 -5.83 0.63
N HIS A 316 17.61 -4.87 0.13
CA HIS A 316 17.40 -4.30 -1.21
C HIS A 316 17.53 -5.36 -2.30
N ALA A 317 18.60 -6.15 -2.28
CA ALA A 317 18.85 -7.22 -3.25
C ALA A 317 17.76 -8.31 -3.19
N ARG A 318 17.24 -8.62 -2.01
CA ARG A 318 16.11 -9.54 -1.82
C ARG A 318 14.82 -9.00 -2.40
N CYS A 319 14.55 -7.69 -2.20
CA CYS A 319 13.29 -7.05 -2.59
C CYS A 319 13.21 -6.77 -4.10
N VAL A 320 14.33 -6.36 -4.72
CA VAL A 320 14.33 -5.87 -6.11
C VAL A 320 14.88 -6.94 -7.05
N PRO A 321 14.16 -7.28 -8.14
CA PRO A 321 12.80 -6.84 -8.50
C PRO A 321 11.68 -7.71 -7.91
N ALA A 322 12.00 -8.72 -7.11
CA ALA A 322 11.13 -9.83 -6.72
C ALA A 322 9.79 -9.40 -6.09
N TYR A 323 9.78 -8.27 -5.39
CA TYR A 323 8.59 -7.79 -4.68
C TYR A 323 7.99 -6.52 -5.30
N SER A 324 8.23 -6.28 -6.59
CA SER A 324 7.62 -5.17 -7.33
C SER A 324 6.14 -5.40 -7.61
N LEU A 325 5.37 -4.33 -7.79
CA LEU A 325 4.00 -4.42 -8.31
C LEU A 325 3.95 -4.95 -9.75
N GLU A 326 5.06 -4.88 -10.49
CA GLU A 326 5.19 -5.54 -11.80
C GLU A 326 5.19 -7.06 -11.64
N THR A 327 5.96 -7.59 -10.68
CA THR A 327 5.92 -9.03 -10.34
C THR A 327 4.54 -9.45 -9.85
N ARG A 328 3.87 -8.63 -9.02
CA ARG A 328 2.49 -8.89 -8.57
C ARG A 328 1.48 -8.89 -9.71
N ALA A 329 1.64 -8.04 -10.71
CA ALA A 329 0.80 -8.08 -11.92
C ALA A 329 0.94 -9.44 -12.64
N GLY A 330 2.15 -9.99 -12.72
CA GLY A 330 2.39 -11.33 -13.26
C GLY A 330 1.74 -12.45 -12.44
N GLU A 331 1.80 -12.35 -11.10
CA GLU A 331 1.12 -13.31 -10.21
C GLU A 331 -0.41 -13.24 -10.36
N ILE A 332 -0.97 -12.02 -10.44
CA ILE A 332 -2.40 -11.80 -10.67
C ILE A 332 -2.81 -12.33 -12.05
N ALA A 333 -2.05 -12.05 -13.11
CA ALA A 333 -2.34 -12.54 -14.45
C ALA A 333 -2.38 -14.08 -14.49
N ARG A 334 -1.39 -14.75 -13.90
CA ARG A 334 -1.35 -16.21 -13.79
C ARG A 334 -2.56 -16.74 -13.01
N LEU A 335 -2.88 -16.15 -11.88
CA LEU A 335 -4.05 -16.52 -11.07
C LEU A 335 -5.36 -16.42 -11.87
N LEU A 336 -5.54 -15.36 -12.68
CA LEU A 336 -6.72 -15.18 -13.52
C LEU A 336 -6.84 -16.27 -14.59
N MET A 337 -5.73 -16.67 -15.20
CA MET A 337 -5.70 -17.79 -16.15
C MET A 337 -6.01 -19.13 -15.46
N GLU A 338 -5.38 -19.42 -14.31
CA GLU A 338 -5.62 -20.62 -13.53
C GLU A 338 -7.09 -20.76 -13.06
N ARG A 339 -7.77 -19.65 -12.83
CA ARG A 339 -9.19 -19.59 -12.45
C ARG A 339 -10.14 -19.57 -13.66
N GLY A 340 -9.64 -19.61 -14.89
CA GLY A 340 -10.44 -19.55 -16.12
C GLY A 340 -11.19 -18.22 -16.29
N LEU A 341 -10.67 -17.15 -15.71
CA LEU A 341 -11.23 -15.80 -15.83
C LEU A 341 -10.68 -15.08 -17.07
N LEU A 342 -9.57 -15.55 -17.61
CA LEU A 342 -8.97 -15.09 -18.87
C LEU A 342 -8.48 -16.30 -19.64
N ASP A 343 -8.54 -16.21 -20.96
CA ASP A 343 -7.94 -17.20 -21.84
C ASP A 343 -6.40 -17.11 -21.76
N THR A 344 -5.74 -18.23 -21.95
CA THR A 344 -4.27 -18.24 -22.08
C THR A 344 -3.89 -17.42 -23.29
N VAL A 345 -3.08 -16.38 -23.09
CA VAL A 345 -2.47 -15.65 -24.20
C VAL A 345 -1.58 -16.65 -24.94
N GLY A 346 -2.02 -17.01 -26.16
CA GLY A 346 -1.32 -17.94 -27.02
C GLY A 346 -0.02 -17.32 -27.58
#